data_d765865a596e03dd54af3f2501bd61af
#
_entry.id   d765865a596e03dd54af3f2501bd61af
#
_cell.length_a   1.000
_cell.length_b   1.000
_cell.length_c   1.000
_cell.angle_alpha   90.00
_cell.angle_beta   90.00
_cell.angle_gamma   90.00
#
_symmetry.space_group_name_H-M   'P 1'
#
loop_
_entity.id
_entity.type
_entity.pdbx_description
1 polymer ?
#
loop_
_entity_poly.entity_id
_entity_poly.type
_entity_poly.pdbx_seq_one_letter_code
_entity_poly.pdbx_strand_id
1 'polypeptide(L)'
;MKEYRTTLLYVLLAMVFLVLVAGGTAVLYAAPNSQAAPETSTINPDDILCRFGVNAVEGGTVGSLPDLGAGWYMNFTAQSNPSRPEGIEYMPVIRFQPSPVSPGYTYTPSGTALQQTIANNPGAKWLVSNEPDSVWQDNLTADVYARAYNELYHLIKSADPTARVVPGSIIQATPVRLLYLDRILTSYYNQFHTPLPADGWSIHNYILNEENCAVDPGEPGCWGADIPRDFRNDPAWLYGEVWGLKDTDRLEIFVERIMRFRQWMANRGYRGLPLYLTEYGVLFPEDYADENGQKFTPARVNTFMNLTFNYMRAATDPVLGDPNDEYRMVQQWSWYSTTDVTYNGVLFDPITLQPTAIGTNYASYTAVLNREVDFYPVSVSAGGFSALSQGEPVTATLRTRIANSGNLTAPAAAAVRFYNGSPSSGGVPIGPAQNVTLSGCGEFQSLSVTWPNVPPGRYSVYVQVTPAAGITDADTSNNVAMGQIVVGTHHTFLPTVQHLFLPPEQ
;
A
#
# COMPACT_ATOMS: atom_id res chain seq x y z
N MET A 1 8.23 30.95 -22.16
CA MET A 1 7.58 29.63 -22.17
C MET A 1 8.08 28.72 -23.32
N LYS A 2 8.40 29.21 -24.52
CA LYS A 2 8.92 28.35 -25.58
C LYS A 2 10.38 27.90 -25.40
N GLU A 3 11.21 28.65 -24.71
CA GLU A 3 12.64 28.33 -24.51
C GLU A 3 12.89 27.26 -23.43
N TYR A 4 12.03 27.18 -22.42
CA TYR A 4 12.17 26.15 -21.36
C TYR A 4 11.81 24.73 -21.80
N ARG A 5 10.97 24.59 -22.83
CA ARG A 5 10.55 23.28 -23.37
C ARG A 5 11.67 22.55 -24.12
N THR A 6 12.57 23.30 -24.74
CA THR A 6 13.66 22.72 -25.55
C THR A 6 14.82 22.22 -24.68
N THR A 7 15.03 22.81 -23.51
CA THR A 7 16.15 22.47 -22.62
C THR A 7 15.92 21.14 -21.91
N LEU A 8 14.67 20.81 -21.55
CA LEU A 8 14.36 19.57 -20.83
C LEU A 8 14.59 18.31 -21.72
N LEU A 9 14.31 18.41 -23.01
CA LEU A 9 14.52 17.27 -23.93
C LEU A 9 16.01 17.04 -24.24
N TYR A 10 16.81 18.11 -24.28
CA TYR A 10 18.26 18.00 -24.51
C TYR A 10 19.00 17.45 -23.28
N VAL A 11 18.50 17.65 -22.07
CA VAL A 11 19.09 17.08 -20.85
C VAL A 11 18.86 15.57 -20.80
N LEU A 12 17.71 15.07 -21.25
CA LEU A 12 17.42 13.64 -21.33
C LEU A 12 18.23 12.91 -22.43
N LEU A 13 18.66 13.61 -23.49
CA LEU A 13 19.44 13.00 -24.59
C LEU A 13 20.95 13.25 -24.50
N ALA A 14 21.42 14.22 -23.72
CA ALA A 14 22.83 14.57 -23.63
C ALA A 14 23.63 13.74 -22.60
N MET A 15 23.00 13.04 -21.68
CA MET A 15 23.69 12.23 -20.67
C MET A 15 24.12 10.82 -21.13
N VAL A 16 23.83 10.43 -22.36
CA VAL A 16 24.27 9.13 -22.92
C VAL A 16 25.65 9.18 -23.60
N PHE A 17 26.26 10.37 -23.79
CA PHE A 17 27.51 10.50 -24.54
C PHE A 17 28.47 11.51 -23.93
N LEU A 18 29.06 11.25 -22.77
CA LEU A 18 30.32 11.91 -22.36
C LEU A 18 31.04 11.18 -21.21
N VAL A 19 31.57 10.01 -21.50
CA VAL A 19 32.69 9.47 -20.73
C VAL A 19 33.83 9.27 -21.70
N LEU A 20 34.72 10.25 -21.81
CA LEU A 20 36.15 10.04 -22.21
C LEU A 20 36.97 11.33 -22.03
N VAL A 21 37.99 11.20 -21.21
CA VAL A 21 39.29 11.95 -21.20
C VAL A 21 39.31 13.33 -20.56
N ALA A 22 39.88 13.40 -19.35
CA ALA A 22 41.02 14.31 -19.06
C ALA A 22 41.75 13.86 -17.79
N GLY A 23 43.01 13.48 -17.93
CA GLY A 23 43.92 13.28 -16.81
C GLY A 23 44.41 14.62 -16.25
N GLY A 24 44.67 14.67 -14.93
CA GLY A 24 45.19 15.87 -14.25
C GLY A 24 45.48 15.63 -12.79
N THR A 25 46.77 15.37 -12.48
CA THR A 25 47.51 15.65 -11.25
C THR A 25 46.82 15.55 -9.87
N ALA A 26 47.25 14.52 -9.11
CA ALA A 26 46.95 14.36 -7.70
C ALA A 26 47.61 15.46 -6.85
N VAL A 27 46.85 16.13 -6.02
CA VAL A 27 47.32 16.91 -4.89
C VAL A 27 46.96 16.11 -3.62
N LEU A 28 48.02 15.65 -2.93
CA LEU A 28 47.91 14.97 -1.64
C LEU A 28 47.52 16.00 -0.56
N TYR A 29 46.30 15.89 -0.03
CA TYR A 29 45.93 16.52 1.24
C TYR A 29 45.94 15.46 2.34
N ALA A 30 46.64 15.80 3.44
CA ALA A 30 46.76 14.99 4.63
C ALA A 30 45.38 14.81 5.30
N ALA A 31 45.04 13.58 5.66
CA ALA A 31 43.82 13.23 6.35
C ALA A 31 43.80 13.79 7.78
N PRO A 32 42.67 14.39 8.23
CA PRO A 32 42.41 14.55 9.65
C PRO A 32 41.83 13.25 10.23
N ASN A 33 42.22 12.99 11.45
CA ASN A 33 41.91 11.91 12.37
C ASN A 33 40.64 11.10 12.08
N SER A 34 40.78 9.78 12.13
CA SER A 34 39.73 8.77 12.18
C SER A 34 38.73 9.08 13.32
N GLN A 35 37.59 9.59 12.97
CA GLN A 35 36.39 9.35 13.77
C GLN A 35 36.04 7.86 13.60
N ALA A 36 35.81 7.19 14.72
CA ALA A 36 35.31 5.83 14.73
C ALA A 36 34.09 5.73 13.81
N ALA A 37 34.06 4.73 12.94
CA ALA A 37 32.87 4.39 12.18
C ALA A 37 31.71 4.28 13.16
N PRO A 38 30.50 4.77 12.82
CA PRO A 38 29.33 4.53 13.66
C PRO A 38 29.22 3.02 13.83
N GLU A 39 29.10 2.58 15.08
CA GLU A 39 28.79 1.18 15.38
C GLU A 39 27.54 0.84 14.55
N THR A 40 27.63 -0.17 13.69
CA THR A 40 26.49 -0.75 13.01
C THR A 40 25.55 -1.25 14.09
N SER A 41 24.53 -0.47 14.39
CA SER A 41 23.41 -0.87 15.20
C SER A 41 22.78 -2.07 14.48
N THR A 42 23.04 -3.28 14.96
CA THR A 42 22.30 -4.45 14.51
C THR A 42 20.85 -4.24 14.97
N ILE A 43 20.00 -3.79 14.07
CA ILE A 43 18.55 -3.71 14.33
C ILE A 43 18.10 -5.14 14.62
N ASN A 44 17.42 -5.32 15.76
CA ASN A 44 16.81 -6.61 16.05
C ASN A 44 15.74 -6.88 14.98
N PRO A 45 15.69 -8.04 14.31
CA PRO A 45 14.65 -8.38 13.35
C PRO A 45 13.22 -8.18 13.89
N ASP A 46 13.05 -8.30 15.21
CA ASP A 46 11.75 -8.09 15.86
C ASP A 46 11.34 -6.60 15.93
N ASP A 47 12.25 -5.67 15.64
CA ASP A 47 12.03 -4.21 15.72
C ASP A 47 11.82 -3.53 14.36
N ILE A 48 11.64 -4.30 13.29
CA ILE A 48 11.45 -3.78 11.92
C ILE A 48 10.07 -3.15 11.77
N LEU A 49 10.03 -1.87 11.34
CA LEU A 49 8.81 -1.10 11.15
C LEU A 49 8.08 -1.50 9.87
N CYS A 50 6.87 -2.07 9.96
CA CYS A 50 6.12 -2.53 8.79
C CYS A 50 5.56 -1.42 7.90
N ARG A 51 5.39 -0.17 8.40
CA ARG A 51 4.75 0.92 7.63
C ARG A 51 5.69 1.58 6.62
N PHE A 52 6.96 1.67 6.94
CA PHE A 52 7.96 2.43 6.21
C PHE A 52 8.65 1.58 5.14
N GLY A 53 8.55 1.99 3.90
CA GLY A 53 9.16 1.32 2.75
C GLY A 53 9.97 2.26 1.88
N VAL A 54 10.73 1.68 0.95
CA VAL A 54 11.51 2.40 -0.04
C VAL A 54 11.47 1.71 -1.40
N ASN A 55 11.59 2.49 -2.46
CA ASN A 55 11.81 1.97 -3.79
C ASN A 55 13.31 1.73 -3.99
N ALA A 56 13.72 0.47 -3.96
CA ALA A 56 15.10 0.07 -4.17
C ALA A 56 15.42 0.04 -5.67
N VAL A 57 15.76 1.19 -6.22
CA VAL A 57 16.21 1.33 -7.60
C VAL A 57 17.69 0.95 -7.62
N GLU A 58 18.07 0.04 -8.53
CA GLU A 58 19.42 -0.53 -8.66
C GLU A 58 19.96 -1.30 -7.45
N GLY A 59 20.27 -2.57 -7.68
CA GLY A 59 20.42 -3.64 -6.69
C GLY A 59 21.49 -3.52 -5.61
N GLY A 60 22.28 -2.44 -5.53
CA GLY A 60 23.37 -2.33 -4.56
C GLY A 60 22.97 -1.89 -3.14
N THR A 61 21.80 -1.32 -2.96
CA THR A 61 21.42 -0.64 -1.70
C THR A 61 20.50 -1.46 -0.78
N VAL A 62 19.99 -2.61 -1.21
CA VAL A 62 19.06 -3.41 -0.40
C VAL A 62 19.66 -3.81 0.95
N GLY A 63 20.97 -4.11 0.99
CA GLY A 63 21.70 -4.43 2.23
C GLY A 63 21.72 -3.31 3.27
N SER A 64 21.59 -2.06 2.85
CA SER A 64 21.61 -0.87 3.72
C SER A 64 20.21 -0.37 4.13
N LEU A 65 19.13 -1.03 3.72
CA LEU A 65 17.77 -0.63 4.08
C LEU A 65 17.48 -0.72 5.58
N PRO A 66 18.01 -1.68 6.35
CA PRO A 66 17.90 -1.68 7.79
C PRO A 66 18.41 -0.39 8.45
N ASP A 67 19.49 0.19 7.93
CA ASP A 67 20.07 1.45 8.46
C ASP A 67 19.09 2.63 8.37
N LEU A 68 18.12 2.57 7.46
CA LEU A 68 17.03 3.53 7.36
C LEU A 68 15.87 3.24 8.32
N GLY A 69 15.81 2.06 8.92
CA GLY A 69 14.63 1.57 9.61
C GLY A 69 13.45 1.27 8.68
N ALA A 70 13.72 1.01 7.39
CA ALA A 70 12.71 0.58 6.44
C ALA A 70 12.32 -0.87 6.68
N GLY A 71 11.01 -1.18 6.66
CA GLY A 71 10.50 -2.52 6.91
C GLY A 71 10.13 -3.29 5.65
N TRP A 72 10.07 -2.61 4.51
CA TRP A 72 9.78 -3.25 3.23
C TRP A 72 10.35 -2.46 2.05
N TYR A 73 10.43 -3.15 0.92
CA TYR A 73 10.86 -2.53 -0.32
C TYR A 73 10.21 -3.19 -1.55
N MET A 74 10.21 -2.45 -2.64
CA MET A 74 9.97 -2.95 -3.99
C MET A 74 11.05 -2.42 -4.94
N ASN A 75 11.27 -3.13 -6.05
CA ASN A 75 12.28 -2.78 -7.05
C ASN A 75 11.77 -2.93 -8.49
N PHE A 76 10.48 -2.76 -8.70
CA PHE A 76 9.80 -2.81 -10.00
C PHE A 76 9.97 -4.14 -10.76
N THR A 77 10.31 -5.21 -10.05
CA THR A 77 10.46 -6.56 -10.61
C THR A 77 9.83 -7.59 -9.68
N ALA A 78 9.70 -8.84 -10.15
CA ALA A 78 9.37 -9.97 -9.31
C ALA A 78 10.54 -10.95 -9.30
N GLN A 79 11.32 -10.92 -8.21
CA GLN A 79 12.50 -11.76 -8.04
C GLN A 79 12.16 -13.06 -7.33
N SER A 80 12.72 -14.17 -7.83
CA SER A 80 12.53 -15.48 -7.20
C SER A 80 13.25 -15.62 -5.85
N ASN A 81 14.39 -14.97 -5.70
CA ASN A 81 15.18 -14.99 -4.47
C ASN A 81 15.58 -13.54 -4.10
N PRO A 82 14.66 -12.70 -3.66
CA PRO A 82 14.98 -11.34 -3.26
C PRO A 82 15.82 -11.33 -1.98
N SER A 83 16.71 -10.37 -1.87
CA SER A 83 17.42 -10.12 -0.61
C SER A 83 16.45 -9.62 0.45
N ARG A 84 16.51 -10.17 1.66
CA ARG A 84 15.70 -9.74 2.81
C ARG A 84 16.59 -9.52 4.02
N PRO A 85 17.45 -8.49 4.01
CA PRO A 85 18.32 -8.23 5.15
C PRO A 85 17.45 -8.02 6.40
N GLU A 86 17.82 -8.68 7.48
CA GLU A 86 17.10 -8.63 8.78
C GLU A 86 15.61 -8.96 8.74
N GLY A 87 15.13 -9.60 7.66
CA GLY A 87 13.72 -9.96 7.50
C GLY A 87 12.84 -8.88 6.87
N ILE A 88 13.39 -7.83 6.28
CA ILE A 88 12.64 -6.81 5.52
C ILE A 88 11.74 -7.48 4.47
N GLU A 89 10.49 -7.04 4.41
CA GLU A 89 9.51 -7.54 3.45
C GLU A 89 9.87 -7.10 2.01
N TYR A 90 9.75 -8.01 1.07
CA TYR A 90 9.85 -7.73 -0.36
C TYR A 90 8.47 -7.79 -1.01
N MET A 91 8.10 -6.73 -1.73
CA MET A 91 6.85 -6.65 -2.50
C MET A 91 7.16 -6.85 -3.99
N PRO A 92 6.93 -8.04 -4.56
CA PRO A 92 7.17 -8.31 -5.97
C PRO A 92 6.19 -7.55 -6.87
N VAL A 93 6.69 -7.06 -8.01
CA VAL A 93 5.93 -6.34 -9.03
C VAL A 93 5.96 -7.12 -10.34
N ILE A 94 4.79 -7.50 -10.85
CA ILE A 94 4.68 -8.07 -12.19
C ILE A 94 4.48 -6.92 -13.17
N ARG A 95 5.40 -6.79 -14.14
CA ARG A 95 5.37 -5.74 -15.17
C ARG A 95 4.68 -6.23 -16.43
N PHE A 96 3.87 -5.37 -17.02
CA PHE A 96 3.21 -5.62 -18.29
C PHE A 96 3.83 -4.83 -19.43
N GLN A 97 3.61 -5.34 -20.65
CA GLN A 97 3.87 -4.64 -21.90
C GLN A 97 2.68 -4.82 -22.83
N PRO A 98 2.16 -3.75 -23.45
CA PRO A 98 1.13 -3.86 -24.47
C PRO A 98 1.61 -4.73 -25.64
N SER A 99 0.70 -5.53 -26.18
CA SER A 99 0.97 -6.39 -27.35
C SER A 99 -0.07 -6.15 -28.44
N PRO A 100 0.33 -6.07 -29.72
CA PRO A 100 -0.63 -5.96 -30.82
C PRO A 100 -1.36 -7.27 -31.12
N VAL A 101 -0.91 -8.38 -30.55
CA VAL A 101 -1.54 -9.70 -30.71
C VAL A 101 -2.30 -10.09 -29.46
N SER A 102 -3.33 -10.95 -29.63
CA SER A 102 -4.09 -11.50 -28.51
C SER A 102 -3.17 -12.20 -27.50
N PRO A 103 -3.35 -11.98 -26.20
CA PRO A 103 -4.47 -11.33 -25.49
C PRO A 103 -4.36 -9.78 -25.37
N GLY A 104 -3.40 -9.14 -25.99
CA GLY A 104 -3.19 -7.68 -25.96
C GLY A 104 -2.11 -7.24 -24.97
N TYR A 105 -1.44 -8.18 -24.30
CA TYR A 105 -0.38 -7.92 -23.32
C TYR A 105 0.59 -9.10 -23.23
N THR A 106 1.77 -8.79 -22.71
CA THR A 106 2.73 -9.76 -22.15
C THR A 106 3.10 -9.30 -20.74
N TYR A 107 3.66 -10.18 -19.93
CA TYR A 107 4.10 -9.84 -18.57
C TYR A 107 5.39 -10.56 -18.17
N THR A 108 6.09 -9.97 -17.23
CA THR A 108 7.38 -10.47 -16.71
C THR A 108 7.38 -10.45 -15.17
N PRO A 109 7.79 -11.58 -14.52
CA PRO A 109 8.12 -12.88 -15.10
C PRO A 109 6.88 -13.62 -15.60
N SER A 110 7.04 -14.63 -16.46
CA SER A 110 5.93 -15.42 -17.01
C SER A 110 6.23 -16.92 -16.99
N GLY A 111 5.19 -17.75 -17.22
CA GLY A 111 5.32 -19.20 -17.30
C GLY A 111 5.96 -19.83 -16.06
N THR A 112 6.90 -20.75 -16.26
CA THR A 112 7.59 -21.47 -15.18
C THR A 112 8.37 -20.54 -14.26
N ALA A 113 8.94 -19.44 -14.79
CA ALA A 113 9.66 -18.46 -13.98
C ALA A 113 8.73 -17.78 -12.97
N LEU A 114 7.51 -17.42 -13.36
CA LEU A 114 6.54 -16.85 -12.43
C LEU A 114 6.11 -17.87 -11.38
N GLN A 115 5.81 -19.11 -11.77
CA GLN A 115 5.43 -20.17 -10.82
C GLN A 115 6.52 -20.39 -9.75
N GLN A 116 7.78 -20.43 -10.17
CA GLN A 116 8.90 -20.56 -9.24
C GLN A 116 9.05 -19.33 -8.35
N THR A 117 8.83 -18.14 -8.91
CA THR A 117 8.88 -16.89 -8.14
C THR A 117 7.79 -16.87 -7.06
N ILE A 118 6.58 -17.33 -7.37
CA ILE A 118 5.48 -17.42 -6.39
C ILE A 118 5.86 -18.43 -5.29
N ALA A 119 6.33 -19.62 -5.65
CA ALA A 119 6.71 -20.67 -4.70
C ALA A 119 7.82 -20.23 -3.72
N ASN A 120 8.74 -19.37 -4.18
CA ASN A 120 9.85 -18.88 -3.38
C ASN A 120 9.49 -17.61 -2.55
N ASN A 121 8.30 -17.05 -2.74
CA ASN A 121 7.81 -15.87 -2.01
C ASN A 121 6.43 -16.15 -1.38
N PRO A 122 6.31 -17.15 -0.50
CA PRO A 122 5.02 -17.51 0.08
C PRO A 122 4.44 -16.35 0.90
N GLY A 123 3.14 -16.11 0.77
CA GLY A 123 2.42 -15.04 1.49
C GLY A 123 2.74 -13.62 1.01
N ALA A 124 3.55 -13.44 -0.03
CA ALA A 124 3.95 -12.12 -0.49
C ALA A 124 2.75 -11.27 -0.97
N LYS A 125 2.92 -9.95 -0.88
CA LYS A 125 2.02 -8.96 -1.47
C LYS A 125 2.45 -8.68 -2.90
N TRP A 126 1.68 -9.14 -3.87
CA TRP A 126 1.98 -9.03 -5.30
C TRP A 126 1.33 -7.79 -5.89
N LEU A 127 2.12 -6.86 -6.39
CA LEU A 127 1.64 -5.77 -7.24
C LEU A 127 1.50 -6.29 -8.68
N VAL A 128 0.28 -6.24 -9.20
CA VAL A 128 -0.01 -6.68 -10.56
C VAL A 128 -0.06 -5.47 -11.47
N SER A 129 1.06 -5.10 -12.03
CA SER A 129 1.36 -3.91 -12.83
C SER A 129 2.00 -2.76 -12.04
N ASN A 130 2.73 -1.90 -12.77
CA ASN A 130 3.21 -0.60 -12.33
C ASN A 130 2.65 0.46 -13.27
N GLU A 131 1.83 1.37 -12.75
CA GLU A 131 1.22 2.47 -13.49
C GLU A 131 0.60 2.02 -14.83
N PRO A 132 -0.41 1.13 -14.79
CA PRO A 132 -1.07 0.67 -16.02
C PRO A 132 -1.75 1.80 -16.78
N ASP A 133 -2.02 2.91 -16.11
CA ASP A 133 -2.63 4.15 -16.59
C ASP A 133 -1.62 5.13 -17.19
N SER A 134 -0.32 4.83 -17.16
CA SER A 134 0.74 5.67 -17.67
C SER A 134 1.25 5.20 -19.04
N VAL A 135 1.34 6.12 -19.97
CA VAL A 135 1.94 5.86 -21.29
C VAL A 135 3.44 5.59 -21.24
N TRP A 136 4.07 5.95 -20.13
CA TRP A 136 5.52 5.79 -19.90
C TRP A 136 5.86 4.51 -19.17
N GLN A 137 4.85 3.79 -18.66
CA GLN A 137 5.01 2.59 -17.86
C GLN A 137 4.30 1.40 -18.53
N ASP A 138 3.49 0.63 -17.79
CA ASP A 138 2.87 -0.57 -18.33
C ASP A 138 1.78 -0.28 -19.37
N ASN A 139 1.19 0.91 -19.42
CA ASN A 139 0.38 1.47 -20.51
C ASN A 139 -0.69 0.51 -21.07
N LEU A 140 -1.56 0.01 -20.25
CA LEU A 140 -2.66 -0.86 -20.66
C LEU A 140 -3.99 -0.09 -20.72
N THR A 141 -4.84 -0.43 -21.68
CA THR A 141 -6.24 0.00 -21.62
C THR A 141 -6.99 -0.73 -20.52
N ALA A 142 -8.02 -0.13 -19.98
CA ALA A 142 -8.77 -0.68 -18.84
C ALA A 142 -9.34 -2.10 -19.10
N ASP A 143 -9.78 -2.37 -20.34
CA ASP A 143 -10.30 -3.70 -20.73
C ASP A 143 -9.21 -4.76 -20.82
N VAL A 144 -8.03 -4.39 -21.30
CA VAL A 144 -6.86 -5.27 -21.38
C VAL A 144 -6.34 -5.54 -19.98
N TYR A 145 -6.23 -4.50 -19.14
CA TYR A 145 -5.80 -4.67 -17.76
C TYR A 145 -6.75 -5.57 -16.95
N ALA A 146 -8.05 -5.43 -17.11
CA ALA A 146 -9.03 -6.29 -16.44
C ALA A 146 -8.82 -7.79 -16.74
N ARG A 147 -8.53 -8.14 -18.02
CA ARG A 147 -8.19 -9.53 -18.41
C ARG A 147 -6.89 -9.99 -17.78
N ALA A 148 -5.85 -9.18 -17.89
CA ALA A 148 -4.53 -9.50 -17.40
C ALA A 148 -4.53 -9.70 -15.87
N TYR A 149 -5.23 -8.83 -15.16
CA TYR A 149 -5.39 -8.92 -13.72
C TYR A 149 -6.12 -10.21 -13.31
N ASN A 150 -7.22 -10.54 -13.98
CA ASN A 150 -7.97 -11.77 -13.69
C ASN A 150 -7.10 -13.03 -13.86
N GLU A 151 -6.33 -13.11 -14.95
CA GLU A 151 -5.40 -14.21 -15.19
C GLU A 151 -4.40 -14.36 -14.04
N LEU A 152 -3.71 -13.25 -13.70
CA LEU A 152 -2.66 -13.26 -12.67
C LEU A 152 -3.21 -13.45 -11.26
N TYR A 153 -4.37 -12.86 -10.94
CA TYR A 153 -5.01 -13.08 -9.64
C TYR A 153 -5.25 -14.57 -9.40
N HIS A 154 -5.89 -15.25 -10.34
CA HIS A 154 -6.19 -16.66 -10.19
C HIS A 154 -4.95 -17.56 -10.26
N LEU A 155 -3.96 -17.22 -11.08
CA LEU A 155 -2.71 -17.94 -11.16
C LEU A 155 -1.95 -17.85 -9.81
N ILE A 156 -1.80 -16.66 -9.25
CA ILE A 156 -1.10 -16.46 -7.97
C ILE A 156 -1.84 -17.15 -6.84
N LYS A 157 -3.16 -16.94 -6.71
CA LYS A 157 -3.97 -17.56 -5.65
C LYS A 157 -4.05 -19.07 -5.74
N SER A 158 -3.97 -19.64 -6.95
CA SER A 158 -3.93 -21.11 -7.14
C SER A 158 -2.59 -21.70 -6.73
N ALA A 159 -1.50 -20.96 -6.95
CA ALA A 159 -0.15 -21.41 -6.60
C ALA A 159 0.15 -21.17 -5.11
N ASP A 160 -0.32 -20.05 -4.56
CA ASP A 160 -0.20 -19.66 -3.15
C ASP A 160 -1.51 -19.02 -2.66
N PRO A 161 -2.40 -19.75 -1.98
CA PRO A 161 -3.62 -19.18 -1.41
C PRO A 161 -3.37 -18.12 -0.33
N THR A 162 -2.18 -18.08 0.26
CA THR A 162 -1.80 -17.11 1.30
C THR A 162 -1.28 -15.78 0.73
N ALA A 163 -0.88 -15.76 -0.55
CA ALA A 163 -0.44 -14.57 -1.25
C ALA A 163 -1.55 -13.50 -1.24
N ARG A 164 -1.15 -12.24 -1.15
CA ARG A 164 -2.04 -11.08 -1.28
C ARG A 164 -1.85 -10.45 -2.65
N VAL A 165 -2.90 -10.35 -3.42
CA VAL A 165 -2.85 -9.82 -4.79
C VAL A 165 -3.47 -8.43 -4.82
N VAL A 166 -2.69 -7.46 -5.24
CA VAL A 166 -3.01 -6.03 -5.21
C VAL A 166 -3.00 -5.51 -6.65
N PRO A 167 -4.04 -4.81 -7.11
CA PRO A 167 -4.02 -4.13 -8.40
C PRO A 167 -2.86 -3.14 -8.49
N GLY A 168 -2.29 -3.00 -9.67
CA GLY A 168 -1.17 -2.09 -9.93
C GLY A 168 -1.50 -0.64 -9.62
N SER A 169 -0.54 0.07 -9.07
CA SER A 169 -0.70 1.45 -8.65
C SER A 169 -0.91 2.37 -9.85
N ILE A 170 -1.92 3.25 -9.76
CA ILE A 170 -2.03 4.41 -10.65
C ILE A 170 -1.08 5.53 -10.18
N ILE A 171 -0.63 6.39 -11.09
CA ILE A 171 0.36 7.45 -10.80
C ILE A 171 -0.09 8.38 -9.66
N GLN A 172 -1.37 8.72 -9.62
CA GLN A 172 -1.95 9.66 -8.65
C GLN A 172 -3.48 9.55 -8.65
N ALA A 173 -4.11 9.82 -7.50
CA ALA A 173 -5.55 9.64 -7.33
C ALA A 173 -6.34 10.89 -7.79
N THR A 174 -6.25 11.22 -9.08
CA THR A 174 -7.01 12.30 -9.73
C THR A 174 -8.34 11.82 -10.30
N PRO A 175 -9.30 12.69 -10.58
CA PRO A 175 -10.59 12.27 -11.11
C PRO A 175 -10.48 11.44 -12.39
N VAL A 176 -9.62 11.82 -13.35
CA VAL A 176 -9.44 11.06 -14.60
C VAL A 176 -8.91 9.66 -14.37
N ARG A 177 -7.99 9.48 -13.40
CA ARG A 177 -7.40 8.17 -13.09
C ARG A 177 -8.32 7.30 -12.26
N LEU A 178 -9.18 7.89 -11.43
CA LEU A 178 -10.26 7.15 -10.78
C LEU A 178 -11.31 6.66 -11.80
N LEU A 179 -11.59 7.43 -12.85
CA LEU A 179 -12.40 6.95 -13.98
C LEU A 179 -11.74 5.78 -14.71
N TYR A 180 -10.40 5.78 -14.86
CA TYR A 180 -9.69 4.63 -15.42
C TYR A 180 -9.90 3.37 -14.56
N LEU A 181 -9.79 3.49 -13.24
CA LEU A 181 -10.10 2.37 -12.33
C LEU A 181 -11.57 1.94 -12.44
N ASP A 182 -12.51 2.87 -12.56
CA ASP A 182 -13.93 2.55 -12.76
C ASP A 182 -14.18 1.79 -14.07
N ARG A 183 -13.47 2.15 -15.13
CA ARG A 183 -13.49 1.39 -16.39
C ARG A 183 -12.93 -0.02 -16.21
N ILE A 184 -11.86 -0.19 -15.42
CA ILE A 184 -11.33 -1.52 -15.08
C ILE A 184 -12.40 -2.35 -14.36
N LEU A 185 -13.02 -1.80 -13.31
CA LEU A 185 -14.05 -2.52 -12.54
C LEU A 185 -15.23 -2.91 -13.42
N THR A 186 -15.70 -2.00 -14.27
CA THR A 186 -16.80 -2.23 -15.21
C THR A 186 -16.43 -3.31 -16.23
N SER A 187 -15.24 -3.19 -16.81
CA SER A 187 -14.74 -4.15 -17.80
C SER A 187 -14.54 -5.53 -17.21
N TYR A 188 -14.02 -5.60 -15.97
CA TYR A 188 -13.86 -6.85 -15.24
C TYR A 188 -15.21 -7.53 -15.03
N TYR A 189 -16.21 -6.79 -14.53
CA TYR A 189 -17.55 -7.33 -14.31
C TYR A 189 -18.20 -7.81 -15.61
N ASN A 190 -18.08 -7.04 -16.69
CA ASN A 190 -18.62 -7.42 -18.00
C ASN A 190 -17.99 -8.68 -18.57
N GLN A 191 -16.72 -8.92 -18.32
CA GLN A 191 -15.99 -10.09 -18.80
C GLN A 191 -16.20 -11.33 -17.94
N PHE A 192 -16.28 -11.18 -16.60
CA PHE A 192 -16.22 -12.31 -15.67
C PHE A 192 -17.46 -12.47 -14.80
N HIS A 193 -18.40 -11.53 -14.84
CA HIS A 193 -19.67 -11.51 -14.08
C HIS A 193 -19.49 -11.58 -12.55
N THR A 194 -18.34 -11.16 -12.06
CA THR A 194 -18.01 -11.04 -10.64
C THR A 194 -17.31 -9.71 -10.38
N PRO A 195 -17.43 -9.13 -9.17
CA PRO A 195 -16.59 -8.00 -8.78
C PRO A 195 -15.11 -8.35 -8.88
N LEU A 196 -14.26 -7.36 -9.18
CA LEU A 196 -12.82 -7.54 -9.20
C LEU A 196 -12.34 -7.91 -7.79
N PRO A 197 -11.70 -9.09 -7.61
CA PRO A 197 -11.16 -9.50 -6.32
C PRO A 197 -9.85 -8.76 -6.06
N ALA A 198 -9.65 -8.30 -4.82
CA ALA A 198 -8.40 -7.67 -4.40
C ALA A 198 -8.15 -7.96 -2.92
N ASP A 199 -6.90 -8.10 -2.52
CA ASP A 199 -6.47 -8.27 -1.13
C ASP A 199 -5.93 -6.95 -0.53
N GLY A 200 -5.88 -5.89 -1.30
CA GLY A 200 -5.49 -4.52 -0.98
C GLY A 200 -5.60 -3.64 -2.21
N TRP A 201 -5.40 -2.35 -2.04
CA TRP A 201 -5.27 -1.39 -3.14
C TRP A 201 -3.97 -0.64 -3.02
N SER A 202 -3.44 -0.18 -4.15
CA SER A 202 -2.22 0.60 -4.20
C SER A 202 -2.35 1.81 -5.10
N ILE A 203 -1.65 2.88 -4.72
CA ILE A 203 -1.50 4.09 -5.54
C ILE A 203 -0.07 4.59 -5.42
N HIS A 204 0.38 5.37 -6.42
CA HIS A 204 1.40 6.38 -6.23
C HIS A 204 0.74 7.71 -5.85
N ASN A 205 1.52 8.64 -5.33
CA ASN A 205 0.95 9.94 -4.95
C ASN A 205 1.93 11.07 -5.24
N TYR A 206 2.32 11.19 -6.49
CA TYR A 206 3.00 12.37 -7.00
C TYR A 206 2.01 13.48 -7.29
N ILE A 207 2.46 14.72 -7.30
CA ILE A 207 1.67 15.86 -7.71
C ILE A 207 2.21 16.32 -9.07
N LEU A 208 1.73 15.67 -10.12
CA LEU A 208 2.19 15.87 -11.49
C LEU A 208 1.08 16.46 -12.34
N ASN A 209 1.50 17.17 -13.37
CA ASN A 209 0.60 17.77 -14.34
C ASN A 209 -0.03 16.69 -15.25
N GLU A 210 -1.34 16.81 -15.51
CA GLU A 210 -2.11 15.90 -16.35
C GLU A 210 -2.70 16.68 -17.51
N GLU A 211 -1.97 16.75 -18.61
CA GLU A 211 -2.43 17.34 -19.85
C GLU A 211 -2.56 16.24 -20.91
N ASN A 212 -3.52 16.37 -21.82
CA ASN A 212 -3.64 15.48 -22.97
C ASN A 212 -2.53 15.79 -23.98
N CYS A 213 -1.40 15.17 -23.78
CA CYS A 213 -0.23 15.34 -24.61
C CYS A 213 -0.32 14.40 -25.80
N ALA A 214 -0.47 14.93 -27.02
CA ALA A 214 -0.29 14.12 -28.21
C ALA A 214 1.17 13.67 -28.26
N VAL A 215 1.42 12.40 -27.97
CA VAL A 215 2.74 11.79 -28.14
C VAL A 215 2.80 11.25 -29.55
N ASP A 216 3.16 12.10 -30.49
CA ASP A 216 3.73 11.65 -31.78
C ASP A 216 5.21 11.29 -31.52
N PRO A 217 5.70 10.18 -32.11
CA PRO A 217 7.12 9.87 -32.04
C PRO A 217 7.94 11.05 -32.63
N GLY A 218 8.59 11.81 -31.78
CA GLY A 218 9.40 12.95 -32.15
C GLY A 218 8.91 14.33 -31.70
N GLU A 219 7.69 14.43 -31.16
CA GLU A 219 7.24 15.65 -30.50
C GLU A 219 7.60 15.58 -28.97
N PRO A 220 8.11 16.67 -28.39
CA PRO A 220 8.31 16.73 -26.97
C PRO A 220 6.94 16.63 -26.28
N GLY A 221 6.77 15.58 -25.45
CA GLY A 221 5.60 15.45 -24.58
C GLY A 221 5.48 16.63 -23.62
N CYS A 222 4.30 16.81 -23.02
CA CYS A 222 4.15 17.71 -21.89
C CYS A 222 4.96 17.16 -20.69
N TRP A 223 5.33 18.05 -19.76
CA TRP A 223 5.86 17.56 -18.49
C TRP A 223 4.74 17.00 -17.61
N GLY A 224 5.04 15.97 -16.83
CA GLY A 224 4.12 15.39 -15.88
C GLY A 224 3.64 13.99 -16.26
N ALA A 225 2.45 13.64 -15.81
CA ALA A 225 1.92 12.29 -15.85
C ALA A 225 1.16 11.96 -17.16
N ASP A 226 0.86 12.96 -18.02
CA ASP A 226 -0.07 12.79 -19.13
C ASP A 226 -1.44 12.26 -18.64
N ILE A 227 -2.34 11.89 -19.50
CA ILE A 227 -3.61 11.25 -19.16
C ILE A 227 -3.62 9.78 -19.59
N PRO A 228 -4.44 8.92 -18.96
CA PRO A 228 -4.53 7.53 -19.38
C PRO A 228 -4.92 7.40 -20.85
N ARG A 229 -4.36 6.43 -21.53
CA ARG A 229 -4.57 6.15 -22.95
C ARG A 229 -6.04 6.07 -23.35
N ASP A 230 -6.88 5.52 -22.46
CA ASP A 230 -8.33 5.38 -22.69
C ASP A 230 -9.05 6.71 -22.89
N PHE A 231 -8.47 7.82 -22.42
CA PHE A 231 -9.11 9.15 -22.41
C PHE A 231 -8.55 10.14 -23.43
N ARG A 232 -7.56 9.77 -24.23
CA ARG A 232 -6.94 10.70 -25.18
C ARG A 232 -7.92 11.29 -26.17
N ASN A 233 -8.92 10.51 -26.59
CA ASN A 233 -9.96 10.89 -27.55
C ASN A 233 -11.34 10.98 -26.89
N ASP A 234 -11.42 11.03 -25.57
CA ASP A 234 -12.65 11.07 -24.78
C ASP A 234 -12.69 12.40 -24.01
N PRO A 235 -13.82 13.13 -23.98
CA PRO A 235 -13.94 14.38 -23.21
C PRO A 235 -13.53 14.27 -21.74
N ALA A 236 -13.51 13.08 -21.18
CA ALA A 236 -13.07 12.83 -19.81
C ALA A 236 -11.60 13.23 -19.54
N TRP A 237 -10.77 13.46 -20.57
CA TRP A 237 -9.43 14.03 -20.36
C TRP A 237 -9.46 15.39 -19.64
N LEU A 238 -10.57 16.13 -19.73
CA LEU A 238 -10.78 17.40 -19.01
C LEU A 238 -10.82 17.24 -17.50
N TYR A 239 -10.95 16.02 -16.97
CA TYR A 239 -10.84 15.74 -15.53
C TYR A 239 -9.41 15.56 -15.04
N GLY A 240 -8.40 15.69 -15.92
CA GLY A 240 -7.00 15.78 -15.52
C GLY A 240 -6.73 17.03 -14.67
N GLU A 241 -5.84 16.92 -13.70
CA GLU A 241 -5.43 18.02 -12.83
C GLU A 241 -4.17 18.69 -13.37
N VAL A 242 -4.15 20.01 -13.40
CA VAL A 242 -3.01 20.83 -13.86
C VAL A 242 -2.41 21.56 -12.65
N TRP A 243 -1.14 21.26 -12.37
CA TRP A 243 -0.39 21.80 -11.23
C TRP A 243 0.90 22.49 -11.68
N GLY A 244 1.35 23.48 -10.92
CA GLY A 244 2.68 24.06 -11.09
C GLY A 244 3.76 23.26 -10.35
N LEU A 245 5.03 23.55 -10.65
CA LEU A 245 6.17 22.95 -9.93
C LEU A 245 6.14 23.27 -8.44
N LYS A 246 5.67 24.48 -8.07
CA LYS A 246 5.51 24.93 -6.68
C LYS A 246 4.52 24.11 -5.86
N ASP A 247 3.69 23.29 -6.54
CA ASP A 247 2.63 22.51 -5.91
C ASP A 247 3.07 21.06 -5.63
N THR A 248 4.23 20.64 -6.15
CA THR A 248 4.67 19.22 -6.12
C THR A 248 5.00 18.67 -4.74
N ASP A 249 5.23 19.54 -3.76
CA ASP A 249 5.48 19.16 -2.36
C ASP A 249 4.44 19.76 -1.39
N ARG A 250 3.23 20.05 -1.89
CA ARG A 250 2.13 20.54 -1.07
C ARG A 250 1.40 19.42 -0.34
N LEU A 251 1.48 19.48 1.00
CA LEU A 251 0.84 18.49 1.87
C LEU A 251 -0.68 18.41 1.65
N GLU A 252 -1.36 19.55 1.44
CA GLU A 252 -2.81 19.59 1.28
C GLU A 252 -3.28 18.77 0.06
N ILE A 253 -2.57 18.86 -1.06
CA ILE A 253 -2.88 18.10 -2.28
C ILE A 253 -2.59 16.62 -2.05
N PHE A 254 -1.46 16.29 -1.42
CA PHE A 254 -1.10 14.93 -1.05
C PHE A 254 -2.19 14.27 -0.20
N VAL A 255 -2.68 14.97 0.82
CA VAL A 255 -3.74 14.53 1.74
C VAL A 255 -5.07 14.37 1.01
N GLU A 256 -5.47 15.36 0.20
CA GLU A 256 -6.73 15.31 -0.56
C GLU A 256 -6.80 14.07 -1.45
N ARG A 257 -5.72 13.71 -2.12
CA ARG A 257 -5.67 12.54 -3.00
C ARG A 257 -5.81 11.22 -2.24
N ILE A 258 -5.20 11.09 -1.06
CA ILE A 258 -5.41 9.92 -0.19
C ILE A 258 -6.87 9.84 0.25
N MET A 259 -7.47 10.95 0.69
CA MET A 259 -8.88 10.99 1.08
C MET A 259 -9.80 10.62 -0.09
N ARG A 260 -9.55 11.17 -1.28
CA ARG A 260 -10.29 10.89 -2.51
C ARG A 260 -10.22 9.40 -2.88
N PHE A 261 -9.04 8.80 -2.79
CA PHE A 261 -8.88 7.38 -3.06
C PHE A 261 -9.60 6.50 -2.03
N ARG A 262 -9.50 6.82 -0.75
CA ARG A 262 -10.24 6.13 0.30
C ARG A 262 -11.75 6.26 0.12
N GLN A 263 -12.24 7.43 -0.28
CA GLN A 263 -13.64 7.62 -0.62
C GLN A 263 -14.04 6.75 -1.82
N TRP A 264 -13.18 6.66 -2.84
CA TRP A 264 -13.37 5.77 -3.98
C TRP A 264 -13.45 4.30 -3.54
N MET A 265 -12.53 3.84 -2.68
CA MET A 265 -12.56 2.49 -2.10
C MET A 265 -13.86 2.22 -1.33
N ALA A 266 -14.27 3.16 -0.47
CA ALA A 266 -15.47 3.02 0.35
C ALA A 266 -16.74 2.90 -0.51
N ASN A 267 -16.87 3.74 -1.53
CA ASN A 267 -18.01 3.75 -2.45
C ASN A 267 -18.15 2.45 -3.27
N ARG A 268 -17.06 1.66 -3.39
CA ARG A 268 -17.03 0.42 -4.18
C ARG A 268 -16.91 -0.84 -3.33
N GLY A 269 -17.09 -0.72 -2.01
CA GLY A 269 -17.08 -1.85 -1.09
C GLY A 269 -15.69 -2.34 -0.67
N TYR A 270 -14.62 -1.60 -0.99
CA TYR A 270 -13.24 -1.95 -0.67
C TYR A 270 -12.70 -1.27 0.60
N ARG A 271 -13.54 -0.57 1.38
CA ARG A 271 -13.12 0.19 2.57
C ARG A 271 -12.26 -0.62 3.54
N GLY A 272 -12.62 -1.87 3.79
CA GLY A 272 -11.93 -2.76 4.75
C GLY A 272 -10.71 -3.47 4.16
N LEU A 273 -10.14 -2.95 3.06
CA LEU A 273 -8.88 -3.40 2.51
C LEU A 273 -7.77 -2.38 2.79
N PRO A 274 -6.53 -2.85 2.98
CA PRO A 274 -5.39 -1.96 3.16
C PRO A 274 -5.15 -1.11 1.91
N LEU A 275 -4.68 0.12 2.13
CA LEU A 275 -4.14 1.01 1.11
C LEU A 275 -2.63 1.09 1.25
N TYR A 276 -1.94 0.77 0.17
CA TYR A 276 -0.49 0.87 0.03
C TYR A 276 -0.14 2.07 -0.85
N LEU A 277 0.65 2.98 -0.32
CA LEU A 277 1.25 4.06 -1.09
C LEU A 277 2.63 3.57 -1.56
N THR A 278 2.67 2.97 -2.74
CA THR A 278 3.83 2.21 -3.18
C THR A 278 4.93 3.07 -3.78
N GLU A 279 4.64 4.34 -4.06
CA GLU A 279 5.62 5.28 -4.59
C GLU A 279 5.17 6.72 -4.35
N TYR A 280 6.04 7.54 -3.78
CA TYR A 280 5.88 8.99 -3.73
C TYR A 280 7.20 9.67 -3.35
N GLY A 281 7.32 10.94 -3.64
CA GLY A 281 8.50 11.74 -3.36
C GLY A 281 8.50 13.04 -4.15
N VAL A 282 9.68 13.64 -4.31
CA VAL A 282 9.88 14.86 -5.11
C VAL A 282 10.67 14.48 -6.37
N LEU A 283 10.03 14.60 -7.54
CA LEU A 283 10.60 14.20 -8.84
C LEU A 283 11.28 15.37 -9.59
N PHE A 284 11.96 16.25 -8.87
CA PHE A 284 12.70 17.36 -9.49
C PHE A 284 14.13 17.42 -8.96
N PRO A 285 15.13 17.69 -9.82
CA PRO A 285 16.53 17.87 -9.39
C PRO A 285 16.68 19.03 -8.39
N GLU A 286 17.72 18.96 -7.54
CA GLU A 286 17.98 19.96 -6.49
C GLU A 286 18.15 21.38 -7.04
N ASP A 287 18.77 21.53 -8.20
CA ASP A 287 19.05 22.82 -8.83
C ASP A 287 17.85 23.40 -9.62
N TYR A 288 16.80 22.60 -9.78
CA TYR A 288 15.57 23.03 -10.43
C TYR A 288 14.80 23.99 -9.53
N ALA A 289 14.31 25.10 -10.11
CA ALA A 289 13.53 26.08 -9.38
C ALA A 289 12.07 26.07 -9.82
N ASP A 290 11.16 26.20 -8.87
CA ASP A 290 9.74 26.37 -9.13
C ASP A 290 9.41 27.79 -9.65
N GLU A 291 8.13 28.08 -9.92
CA GLU A 291 7.67 29.36 -10.45
C GLU A 291 7.92 30.54 -9.51
N ASN A 292 8.21 30.27 -8.23
CA ASN A 292 8.59 31.27 -7.22
C ASN A 292 10.12 31.44 -7.10
N GLY A 293 10.90 30.73 -7.94
CA GLY A 293 12.35 30.70 -7.88
C GLY A 293 12.92 29.88 -6.71
N GLN A 294 12.09 29.07 -6.05
CA GLN A 294 12.53 28.22 -4.93
C GLN A 294 13.04 26.87 -5.45
N LYS A 295 14.26 26.52 -5.07
CA LYS A 295 14.89 25.25 -5.44
C LYS A 295 14.37 24.08 -4.60
N PHE A 296 14.43 22.88 -5.16
CA PHE A 296 14.11 21.63 -4.45
C PHE A 296 15.30 21.16 -3.62
N THR A 297 15.72 21.96 -2.66
CA THR A 297 16.83 21.62 -1.77
C THR A 297 16.54 20.40 -0.88
N PRO A 298 17.57 19.69 -0.36
CA PRO A 298 17.35 18.60 0.61
C PRO A 298 16.52 19.02 1.82
N ALA A 299 16.66 20.26 2.29
CA ALA A 299 15.86 20.80 3.40
C ALA A 299 14.36 20.89 3.05
N ARG A 300 14.01 21.31 1.82
CA ARG A 300 12.64 21.34 1.32
C ARG A 300 12.06 19.94 1.20
N VAL A 301 12.84 19.03 0.61
CA VAL A 301 12.45 17.61 0.47
C VAL A 301 12.24 16.94 1.82
N ASN A 302 13.15 17.15 2.78
CA ASN A 302 13.03 16.64 4.15
C ASN A 302 11.79 17.18 4.86
N THR A 303 11.44 18.45 4.63
CA THR A 303 10.20 19.03 5.18
C THR A 303 8.98 18.30 4.66
N PHE A 304 8.89 18.06 3.35
CA PHE A 304 7.78 17.30 2.74
C PHE A 304 7.75 15.87 3.25
N MET A 305 8.88 15.17 3.31
CA MET A 305 9.00 13.81 3.86
C MET A 305 8.44 13.74 5.28
N ASN A 306 8.87 14.63 6.17
CA ASN A 306 8.45 14.61 7.57
C ASN A 306 6.97 14.93 7.74
N LEU A 307 6.43 15.88 6.96
CA LEU A 307 5.01 16.24 6.99
C LEU A 307 4.13 15.06 6.50
N THR A 308 4.52 14.41 5.42
CA THR A 308 3.79 13.25 4.88
C THR A 308 3.88 12.03 5.80
N PHE A 309 5.04 11.76 6.39
CA PHE A 309 5.20 10.71 7.40
C PHE A 309 4.32 10.95 8.61
N ASN A 310 4.30 12.19 9.14
CA ASN A 310 3.44 12.55 10.27
C ASN A 310 1.96 12.32 9.93
N TYR A 311 1.53 12.76 8.73
CA TYR A 311 0.15 12.55 8.28
C TYR A 311 -0.18 11.06 8.19
N MET A 312 0.59 10.26 7.45
CA MET A 312 0.28 8.85 7.21
C MET A 312 0.30 8.00 8.49
N ARG A 313 1.11 8.38 9.47
CA ARG A 313 1.12 7.72 10.79
C ARG A 313 -0.11 8.04 11.63
N ALA A 314 -0.60 9.27 11.59
CA ALA A 314 -1.61 9.77 12.50
C ALA A 314 -3.03 9.86 11.91
N ALA A 315 -3.16 9.94 10.59
CA ALA A 315 -4.44 10.18 9.95
C ALA A 315 -5.37 8.97 10.06
N THR A 316 -6.46 9.15 10.78
CA THR A 316 -7.54 8.17 10.94
C THR A 316 -8.88 8.77 10.53
N ASP A 317 -9.77 7.97 9.98
CA ASP A 317 -11.15 8.37 9.66
C ASP A 317 -12.09 7.17 9.86
N PRO A 318 -13.04 7.24 10.82
CA PRO A 318 -13.93 6.13 11.11
C PRO A 318 -14.91 5.79 9.96
N VAL A 319 -15.02 6.64 8.93
CA VAL A 319 -15.86 6.42 7.76
C VAL A 319 -15.05 5.87 6.58
N LEU A 320 -13.83 6.36 6.36
CA LEU A 320 -13.01 6.06 5.19
C LEU A 320 -11.84 5.12 5.45
N GLY A 321 -11.26 5.19 6.65
CA GLY A 321 -10.07 4.43 7.02
C GLY A 321 -10.32 2.92 7.14
N ASP A 322 -9.24 2.15 7.16
CA ASP A 322 -9.29 0.70 7.31
C ASP A 322 -9.67 0.31 8.75
N PRO A 323 -10.83 -0.34 8.96
CA PRO A 323 -11.22 -0.78 10.29
C PRO A 323 -10.29 -1.84 10.89
N ASN A 324 -9.42 -2.48 10.09
CA ASN A 324 -8.45 -3.46 10.59
C ASN A 324 -7.15 -2.78 11.07
N ASP A 325 -7.01 -1.47 10.88
CA ASP A 325 -5.85 -0.68 11.30
C ASP A 325 -6.30 0.59 12.01
N GLU A 326 -7.21 0.46 12.97
CA GLU A 326 -7.78 1.58 13.75
C GLU A 326 -8.23 2.77 12.90
N TYR A 327 -8.83 2.46 11.76
CA TYR A 327 -9.30 3.44 10.78
C TYR A 327 -8.21 4.31 10.17
N ARG A 328 -6.95 3.87 10.16
CA ARG A 328 -5.87 4.59 9.46
C ARG A 328 -6.13 4.68 7.98
N MET A 329 -5.73 5.83 7.41
CA MET A 329 -5.93 6.12 6.00
C MET A 329 -4.94 5.40 5.09
N VAL A 330 -3.72 5.11 5.55
CA VAL A 330 -2.67 4.41 4.79
C VAL A 330 -2.01 3.38 5.71
N GLN A 331 -1.81 2.16 5.24
CA GLN A 331 -1.21 1.09 6.03
C GLN A 331 0.30 1.00 5.85
N GLN A 332 0.77 1.14 4.59
CA GLN A 332 2.19 1.11 4.25
C GLN A 332 2.48 2.14 3.16
N TRP A 333 3.69 2.73 3.19
CA TRP A 333 4.12 3.71 2.21
C TRP A 333 5.59 3.55 1.87
N SER A 334 5.96 3.92 0.64
CA SER A 334 7.31 3.79 0.09
C SER A 334 7.80 5.11 -0.47
N TRP A 335 8.95 5.56 0.00
CA TRP A 335 9.62 6.73 -0.53
C TRP A 335 10.41 6.42 -1.80
N TYR A 336 10.29 7.25 -2.81
CA TYR A 336 11.07 7.17 -4.05
C TYR A 336 12.28 8.10 -3.94
N SER A 337 13.54 7.63 -3.96
CA SER A 337 14.02 6.25 -4.11
C SER A 337 15.35 6.07 -3.37
N THR A 338 15.94 4.86 -3.43
CA THR A 338 17.26 4.63 -2.83
C THR A 338 18.37 5.38 -3.56
N THR A 339 18.49 5.28 -4.88
CA THR A 339 19.67 5.72 -5.66
C THR A 339 19.37 6.37 -7.01
N ASP A 340 18.13 6.66 -7.37
CA ASP A 340 17.82 7.34 -8.63
C ASP A 340 18.19 8.81 -8.56
N VAL A 341 19.40 9.13 -9.01
CA VAL A 341 19.97 10.49 -9.00
C VAL A 341 19.31 11.45 -10.00
N THR A 342 18.40 10.96 -10.84
CA THR A 342 17.62 11.81 -11.75
C THR A 342 16.73 12.77 -10.96
N TYR A 343 16.36 12.38 -9.74
CA TYR A 343 15.41 13.11 -8.89
C TYR A 343 16.01 13.44 -7.51
N ASN A 344 15.50 14.49 -6.88
CA ASN A 344 15.95 14.88 -5.54
C ASN A 344 15.12 14.19 -4.45
N GLY A 345 15.28 12.90 -4.32
CA GLY A 345 14.65 12.06 -3.30
C GLY A 345 15.60 10.97 -2.82
N VAL A 346 16.83 11.02 -3.30
CA VAL A 346 17.85 9.97 -3.16
C VAL A 346 18.27 9.77 -1.72
N LEU A 347 18.08 8.55 -1.22
CA LEU A 347 18.42 8.20 0.18
C LEU A 347 19.89 7.84 0.36
N PHE A 348 20.53 7.25 -0.67
CA PHE A 348 21.96 6.89 -0.64
C PHE A 348 22.69 7.50 -1.83
N ASP A 349 23.89 7.96 -1.60
CA ASP A 349 24.82 8.29 -2.68
C ASP A 349 25.12 7.01 -3.50
N PRO A 350 24.92 6.99 -4.83
CA PRO A 350 25.00 5.77 -5.62
C PRO A 350 26.42 5.22 -5.78
N ILE A 351 27.45 6.02 -5.45
CA ILE A 351 28.85 5.63 -5.55
C ILE A 351 29.39 5.12 -4.21
N THR A 352 29.13 5.89 -3.15
CA THR A 352 29.65 5.59 -1.81
C THR A 352 28.73 4.71 -0.99
N LEU A 353 27.45 4.62 -1.38
CA LEU A 353 26.35 3.97 -0.66
C LEU A 353 26.18 4.50 0.77
N GLN A 354 26.67 5.72 1.03
CA GLN A 354 26.43 6.40 2.29
C GLN A 354 25.08 7.14 2.25
N PRO A 355 24.36 7.26 3.37
CA PRO A 355 23.15 8.04 3.43
C PRO A 355 23.39 9.50 3.00
N THR A 356 22.54 10.01 2.14
CA THR A 356 22.48 11.44 1.81
C THR A 356 21.89 12.24 3.00
N ALA A 357 21.76 13.55 2.85
CA ALA A 357 21.03 14.37 3.82
C ALA A 357 19.56 13.94 3.93
N ILE A 358 18.97 13.42 2.84
CA ILE A 358 17.59 12.92 2.81
C ILE A 358 17.51 11.54 3.46
N GLY A 359 18.46 10.64 3.17
CA GLY A 359 18.56 9.33 3.82
C GLY A 359 18.81 9.45 5.32
N THR A 360 19.69 10.37 5.73
CA THR A 360 19.92 10.68 7.16
C THR A 360 18.66 11.19 7.86
N ASN A 361 17.85 12.01 7.18
CA ASN A 361 16.57 12.48 7.73
C ASN A 361 15.58 11.30 7.88
N TYR A 362 15.48 10.44 6.86
CA TYR A 362 14.64 9.24 6.92
C TYR A 362 15.02 8.35 8.12
N ALA A 363 16.31 7.99 8.24
CA ALA A 363 16.83 7.17 9.34
C ALA A 363 16.58 7.81 10.71
N SER A 364 16.83 9.12 10.83
CA SER A 364 16.59 9.86 12.08
C SER A 364 15.12 9.88 12.48
N TYR A 365 14.21 9.95 11.49
CA TYR A 365 12.78 9.92 11.73
C TYR A 365 12.32 8.55 12.25
N THR A 366 12.76 7.46 11.62
CA THR A 366 12.37 6.11 11.99
C THR A 366 12.98 5.64 13.30
N ALA A 367 14.20 6.09 13.62
CA ALA A 367 14.94 5.69 14.82
C ALA A 367 14.24 6.06 16.14
N VAL A 368 13.47 7.15 16.15
CA VAL A 368 12.81 7.66 17.36
C VAL A 368 11.39 7.12 17.55
N LEU A 369 10.91 6.26 16.63
CA LEU A 369 9.57 5.72 16.73
C LEU A 369 9.50 4.59 17.75
N ASN A 370 8.43 4.55 18.53
CA ASN A 370 8.12 3.41 19.37
C ASN A 370 7.88 2.16 18.50
N ARG A 371 8.28 1.00 19.00
CA ARG A 371 7.99 -0.30 18.43
C ARG A 371 6.79 -0.87 19.16
N GLU A 372 5.67 -1.05 18.45
CA GLU A 372 4.37 -1.26 19.07
C GLU A 372 3.66 -2.48 18.50
N VAL A 373 3.09 -3.28 19.38
CA VAL A 373 2.06 -4.28 19.10
C VAL A 373 0.76 -3.74 19.67
N ASP A 374 -0.34 -3.84 18.93
CA ASP A 374 -1.64 -3.32 19.37
C ASP A 374 -2.75 -4.23 18.82
N PHE A 375 -3.20 -5.16 19.63
CA PHE A 375 -4.25 -6.10 19.27
C PHE A 375 -5.61 -5.59 19.65
N TYR A 376 -6.57 -5.71 18.75
CA TYR A 376 -7.96 -5.42 19.08
C TYR A 376 -8.96 -6.24 18.27
N PRO A 377 -10.14 -6.51 18.82
CA PRO A 377 -11.25 -7.09 18.07
C PRO A 377 -11.97 -5.98 17.28
N VAL A 378 -11.93 -6.06 15.95
CA VAL A 378 -12.53 -5.05 15.05
C VAL A 378 -14.05 -5.03 15.15
N SER A 379 -14.67 -6.20 15.34
CA SER A 379 -16.12 -6.35 15.41
C SER A 379 -16.52 -7.66 16.03
N VAL A 380 -17.73 -7.70 16.57
CA VAL A 380 -18.38 -8.94 17.00
C VAL A 380 -19.74 -9.03 16.33
N SER A 381 -20.02 -10.14 15.66
CA SER A 381 -21.27 -10.38 14.98
C SER A 381 -21.75 -11.82 15.20
N ALA A 382 -23.02 -12.06 14.94
CA ALA A 382 -23.57 -13.40 14.87
C ALA A 382 -24.08 -13.69 13.46
N GLY A 383 -23.83 -14.90 12.99
CA GLY A 383 -24.36 -15.40 11.71
C GLY A 383 -24.67 -16.88 11.81
N GLY A 384 -25.55 -17.37 10.93
CA GLY A 384 -25.87 -18.79 10.87
C GLY A 384 -26.66 -19.29 12.08
N PHE A 385 -27.91 -18.83 12.23
CA PHE A 385 -28.84 -19.42 13.18
C PHE A 385 -29.45 -20.68 12.58
N SER A 386 -29.25 -21.82 13.22
CA SER A 386 -30.06 -23.01 12.96
C SER A 386 -31.19 -23.08 13.99
N ALA A 387 -32.37 -22.59 13.63
CA ALA A 387 -33.55 -22.78 14.43
C ALA A 387 -34.28 -24.04 13.98
N LEU A 388 -34.61 -24.90 14.90
CA LEU A 388 -35.34 -26.12 14.64
C LEU A 388 -36.86 -25.95 14.74
N SER A 389 -37.31 -25.08 15.66
CA SER A 389 -38.73 -24.74 15.82
C SER A 389 -38.88 -23.39 16.56
N GLN A 390 -40.11 -22.87 16.53
CA GLN A 390 -40.44 -21.63 17.20
C GLN A 390 -40.32 -21.76 18.74
N GLY A 391 -39.51 -20.89 19.36
CA GLY A 391 -39.30 -20.88 20.80
C GLY A 391 -38.25 -21.85 21.32
N GLU A 392 -37.66 -22.67 20.48
CA GLU A 392 -36.60 -23.58 20.87
C GLU A 392 -35.23 -22.87 20.91
N PRO A 393 -34.32 -23.36 21.77
CA PRO A 393 -32.95 -22.88 21.73
C PRO A 393 -32.26 -23.11 20.39
N VAL A 394 -31.47 -22.14 19.95
CA VAL A 394 -30.74 -22.22 18.66
C VAL A 394 -29.26 -22.45 18.90
N THR A 395 -28.57 -22.93 17.88
CA THR A 395 -27.12 -22.86 17.82
C THR A 395 -26.73 -21.60 17.04
N ALA A 396 -26.01 -20.69 17.68
CA ALA A 396 -25.51 -19.47 17.07
C ALA A 396 -24.02 -19.61 16.72
N THR A 397 -23.61 -19.06 15.59
CA THR A 397 -22.19 -18.90 15.25
C THR A 397 -21.80 -17.44 15.47
N LEU A 398 -20.96 -17.19 16.47
CA LEU A 398 -20.37 -15.88 16.68
C LEU A 398 -19.12 -15.72 15.80
N ARG A 399 -18.89 -14.54 15.28
CA ARG A 399 -17.75 -14.21 14.43
C ARG A 399 -17.12 -12.92 14.92
N THR A 400 -15.80 -12.89 14.81
CA THR A 400 -14.99 -11.70 15.05
C THR A 400 -13.86 -11.62 14.06
N ARG A 401 -13.27 -10.45 13.96
CA ARG A 401 -11.99 -10.22 13.30
C ARG A 401 -11.07 -9.63 14.35
N ILE A 402 -9.90 -10.23 14.55
CA ILE A 402 -8.83 -9.70 15.37
C ILE A 402 -7.79 -9.10 14.49
N ALA A 403 -7.37 -7.88 14.80
CA ALA A 403 -6.32 -7.16 14.07
C ALA A 403 -5.18 -6.77 15.00
N ASN A 404 -4.02 -6.48 14.39
CA ASN A 404 -2.86 -5.87 15.04
C ASN A 404 -2.54 -4.56 14.32
N SER A 405 -2.88 -3.41 14.92
CA SER A 405 -2.61 -2.08 14.38
C SER A 405 -1.24 -1.52 14.77
N GLY A 406 -0.44 -2.30 15.49
CA GLY A 406 0.95 -1.96 15.78
C GLY A 406 1.78 -1.71 14.52
N ASN A 407 3.06 -1.44 14.68
CA ASN A 407 3.93 -1.03 13.59
C ASN A 407 5.12 -1.97 13.33
N LEU A 408 5.07 -3.20 13.83
CA LEU A 408 6.15 -4.19 13.69
C LEU A 408 5.85 -5.21 12.59
N THR A 409 6.88 -5.57 11.83
CA THR A 409 6.81 -6.66 10.84
C THR A 409 6.75 -8.02 11.53
N ALA A 410 7.45 -8.17 12.66
CA ALA A 410 7.50 -9.42 13.41
C ALA A 410 6.10 -9.82 13.92
N PRO A 411 5.66 -11.07 13.67
CA PRO A 411 4.36 -11.52 14.13
C PRO A 411 4.32 -11.66 15.65
N ALA A 412 3.28 -11.12 16.28
CA ALA A 412 2.99 -11.25 17.69
C ALA A 412 1.84 -12.22 17.94
N ALA A 413 1.89 -12.95 19.05
CA ALA A 413 0.88 -13.93 19.41
C ALA A 413 -0.10 -13.39 20.46
N ALA A 414 -1.39 -13.75 20.33
CA ALA A 414 -2.42 -13.43 21.31
C ALA A 414 -3.45 -14.56 21.45
N ALA A 415 -4.10 -14.63 22.61
CA ALA A 415 -5.24 -15.51 22.87
C ALA A 415 -6.56 -14.73 22.76
N VAL A 416 -7.55 -15.30 22.12
CA VAL A 416 -8.87 -14.70 21.88
C VAL A 416 -9.95 -15.53 22.54
N ARG A 417 -10.87 -14.89 23.26
CA ARG A 417 -11.97 -15.58 23.95
C ARG A 417 -13.29 -14.83 23.76
N PHE A 418 -14.34 -15.58 23.50
CA PHE A 418 -15.71 -15.07 23.42
C PHE A 418 -16.43 -15.24 24.76
N TYR A 419 -17.35 -14.32 25.07
CA TYR A 419 -18.12 -14.32 26.31
C TYR A 419 -19.59 -13.94 26.08
N ASN A 420 -20.47 -14.54 26.86
CA ASN A 420 -21.80 -14.04 27.12
C ASN A 420 -21.76 -13.14 28.37
N GLY A 421 -21.97 -11.83 28.18
CA GLY A 421 -21.77 -10.82 29.22
C GLY A 421 -20.32 -10.33 29.30
N SER A 422 -20.10 -9.19 29.98
CA SER A 422 -18.79 -8.54 30.07
C SER A 422 -17.77 -9.40 30.82
N PRO A 423 -16.57 -9.64 30.26
CA PRO A 423 -15.51 -10.41 30.93
C PRO A 423 -15.08 -9.76 32.25
N SER A 424 -15.12 -8.43 32.39
CA SER A 424 -14.78 -7.70 33.59
C SER A 424 -15.86 -7.80 34.71
N SER A 425 -17.07 -8.29 34.38
CA SER A 425 -18.22 -8.40 35.29
C SER A 425 -18.74 -9.83 35.41
N GLY A 426 -17.86 -10.81 35.19
CA GLY A 426 -18.21 -12.23 35.37
C GLY A 426 -18.89 -12.86 34.17
N GLY A 427 -18.65 -12.34 32.94
CA GLY A 427 -19.12 -12.94 31.69
C GLY A 427 -18.74 -14.41 31.54
N VAL A 428 -19.65 -15.22 31.02
CA VAL A 428 -19.47 -16.66 30.86
C VAL A 428 -18.75 -16.93 29.52
N PRO A 429 -17.61 -17.65 29.52
CA PRO A 429 -16.92 -18.02 28.28
C PRO A 429 -17.79 -18.85 27.32
N ILE A 430 -17.69 -18.57 26.04
CA ILE A 430 -18.34 -19.31 24.96
C ILE A 430 -17.27 -20.05 24.17
N GLY A 431 -17.23 -21.37 24.29
CA GLY A 431 -16.23 -22.21 23.64
C GLY A 431 -14.81 -22.05 24.18
N PRO A 432 -13.82 -22.69 23.55
CA PRO A 432 -12.42 -22.60 23.95
C PRO A 432 -11.78 -21.28 23.52
N ALA A 433 -10.67 -20.91 24.16
CA ALA A 433 -9.79 -19.86 23.65
C ALA A 433 -9.18 -20.27 22.30
N GLN A 434 -8.98 -19.31 21.43
CA GLN A 434 -8.34 -19.49 20.12
C GLN A 434 -7.08 -18.60 20.08
N ASN A 435 -6.03 -19.05 19.38
CA ASN A 435 -4.80 -18.28 19.25
C ASN A 435 -4.74 -17.62 17.87
N VAL A 436 -4.18 -16.44 17.84
CA VAL A 436 -3.80 -15.71 16.60
C VAL A 436 -2.33 -15.36 16.68
N THR A 437 -1.72 -15.21 15.50
CA THR A 437 -0.35 -14.70 15.36
C THR A 437 -0.37 -13.73 14.18
N LEU A 438 -0.17 -12.43 14.45
CA LEU A 438 -0.36 -11.35 13.46
C LEU A 438 0.81 -10.38 13.51
N SER A 439 1.29 -9.99 12.35
CA SER A 439 2.16 -8.82 12.18
C SER A 439 1.36 -7.54 12.39
N GLY A 440 2.04 -6.40 12.53
CA GLY A 440 1.39 -5.09 12.61
C GLY A 440 0.82 -4.60 11.28
N CYS A 441 0.57 -3.30 11.20
CA CYS A 441 0.06 -2.60 10.01
C CYS A 441 -1.31 -3.08 9.54
N GLY A 442 -2.17 -3.50 10.47
CA GLY A 442 -3.54 -3.90 10.19
C GLY A 442 -3.67 -5.34 9.71
N GLU A 443 -2.68 -6.21 9.93
CA GLU A 443 -2.88 -7.63 9.68
C GLU A 443 -3.98 -8.18 10.59
N PHE A 444 -4.84 -9.02 10.03
CA PHE A 444 -5.99 -9.54 10.75
C PHE A 444 -6.28 -11.01 10.47
N GLN A 445 -6.98 -11.63 11.40
CA GLN A 445 -7.52 -12.97 11.25
C GLN A 445 -9.00 -13.01 11.66
N SER A 446 -9.82 -13.67 10.86
CA SER A 446 -11.23 -13.92 11.18
C SER A 446 -11.36 -15.19 12.02
N LEU A 447 -12.08 -15.10 13.13
CA LEU A 447 -12.36 -16.21 14.03
C LEU A 447 -13.86 -16.43 14.18
N SER A 448 -14.23 -17.64 14.54
CA SER A 448 -15.61 -17.97 14.88
C SER A 448 -15.70 -18.98 16.00
N VAL A 449 -16.82 -18.93 16.74
CA VAL A 449 -17.13 -19.92 17.78
C VAL A 449 -18.60 -20.31 17.68
N THR A 450 -18.88 -21.57 17.92
CA THR A 450 -20.25 -22.09 18.02
C THR A 450 -20.75 -21.93 19.43
N TRP A 451 -21.92 -21.32 19.59
CA TRP A 451 -22.64 -21.19 20.87
C TRP A 451 -23.93 -22.00 20.82
N PRO A 452 -23.93 -23.21 21.42
CA PRO A 452 -25.07 -24.10 21.38
C PRO A 452 -26.14 -23.74 22.40
N ASN A 453 -27.37 -24.16 22.17
CA ASN A 453 -28.49 -24.08 23.09
C ASN A 453 -28.78 -22.65 23.61
N VAL A 454 -28.75 -21.67 22.73
CA VAL A 454 -29.04 -20.27 23.06
C VAL A 454 -30.56 -20.05 23.06
N PRO A 455 -31.20 -19.79 24.21
CA PRO A 455 -32.63 -19.52 24.29
C PRO A 455 -32.99 -18.22 23.52
N PRO A 456 -34.27 -18.04 23.16
CA PRO A 456 -34.73 -16.75 22.68
C PRO A 456 -34.45 -15.63 23.68
N GLY A 457 -33.91 -14.50 23.18
CA GLY A 457 -33.53 -13.40 24.05
C GLY A 457 -32.59 -12.39 23.37
N ARG A 458 -32.20 -11.38 24.14
CA ARG A 458 -31.16 -10.41 23.74
C ARG A 458 -29.90 -10.68 24.55
N TYR A 459 -28.78 -10.72 23.87
CA TYR A 459 -27.49 -11.04 24.49
C TYR A 459 -26.46 -10.01 24.09
N SER A 460 -25.70 -9.54 25.07
CA SER A 460 -24.47 -8.79 24.84
C SER A 460 -23.31 -9.78 24.81
N VAL A 461 -22.74 -10.00 23.65
CA VAL A 461 -21.59 -10.87 23.44
C VAL A 461 -20.31 -10.04 23.37
N TYR A 462 -19.27 -10.55 23.96
CA TYR A 462 -17.97 -9.88 24.04
C TYR A 462 -16.89 -10.76 23.44
N VAL A 463 -15.88 -10.13 22.86
CA VAL A 463 -14.62 -10.77 22.48
C VAL A 463 -13.50 -10.03 23.18
N GLN A 464 -12.63 -10.76 23.81
CA GLN A 464 -11.43 -10.25 24.47
C GLN A 464 -10.21 -10.87 23.79
N VAL A 465 -9.24 -10.03 23.43
CA VAL A 465 -7.90 -10.43 23.02
C VAL A 465 -6.94 -10.21 24.19
N THR A 466 -6.02 -11.14 24.38
CA THR A 466 -4.99 -11.07 25.43
C THR A 466 -3.65 -11.40 24.81
N PRO A 467 -2.72 -10.46 24.73
CA PRO A 467 -1.37 -10.71 24.23
C PRO A 467 -0.68 -11.86 24.97
N ALA A 468 0.17 -12.60 24.30
CA ALA A 468 0.96 -13.65 24.91
C ALA A 468 1.95 -13.07 25.95
N ALA A 469 2.42 -13.92 26.84
CA ALA A 469 3.37 -13.51 27.88
C ALA A 469 4.64 -12.92 27.25
N GLY A 470 5.04 -11.75 27.74
CA GLY A 470 6.20 -11.01 27.24
C GLY A 470 5.89 -10.01 26.11
N ILE A 471 4.67 -10.00 25.59
CA ILE A 471 4.23 -9.00 24.60
C ILE A 471 3.50 -7.87 25.34
N THR A 472 3.96 -6.64 25.14
CA THR A 472 3.31 -5.42 25.64
C THR A 472 2.40 -4.87 24.55
N ASP A 473 1.13 -4.70 24.87
CA ASP A 473 0.12 -4.09 24.01
C ASP A 473 0.11 -2.57 24.21
N ALA A 474 0.09 -1.81 23.13
CA ALA A 474 0.19 -0.36 23.18
C ALA A 474 -1.09 0.29 23.72
N ASP A 475 -2.27 -0.27 23.40
CA ASP A 475 -3.57 0.19 23.91
C ASP A 475 -4.43 -0.96 24.42
N THR A 476 -4.31 -1.30 25.69
CA THR A 476 -5.13 -2.34 26.31
C THR A 476 -6.61 -1.95 26.48
N SER A 477 -6.97 -0.70 26.25
CA SER A 477 -8.36 -0.23 26.39
C SER A 477 -9.24 -0.69 25.24
N ASN A 478 -8.65 -0.98 24.07
CA ASN A 478 -9.33 -1.45 22.85
C ASN A 478 -9.38 -2.99 22.74
N ASN A 479 -8.77 -3.75 23.67
CA ASN A 479 -8.66 -5.21 23.64
C ASN A 479 -9.99 -5.96 23.86
N VAL A 480 -11.11 -5.25 24.03
CA VAL A 480 -12.43 -5.84 24.20
C VAL A 480 -13.45 -5.16 23.28
N ALA A 481 -14.13 -5.95 22.45
CA ALA A 481 -15.29 -5.48 21.70
C ALA A 481 -16.58 -6.13 22.16
N MET A 482 -17.69 -5.40 22.04
CA MET A 482 -19.03 -5.86 22.35
C MET A 482 -19.91 -5.84 21.08
N GLY A 483 -20.71 -6.89 20.92
CA GLY A 483 -21.80 -6.95 19.97
C GLY A 483 -23.11 -7.35 20.63
N GLN A 484 -24.23 -6.93 20.06
CA GLN A 484 -25.55 -7.38 20.49
C GLN A 484 -26.11 -8.39 19.48
N ILE A 485 -26.66 -9.49 19.99
CA ILE A 485 -27.38 -10.47 19.19
C ILE A 485 -28.80 -10.63 19.73
N VAL A 486 -29.74 -10.86 18.80
CA VAL A 486 -31.13 -11.14 19.13
C VAL A 486 -31.48 -12.52 18.60
N VAL A 487 -31.83 -13.42 19.50
CA VAL A 487 -32.40 -14.71 19.17
C VAL A 487 -33.93 -14.57 19.31
N GLY A 488 -34.61 -14.57 18.18
CA GLY A 488 -36.06 -14.33 18.13
C GLY A 488 -36.90 -15.59 18.27
N THR A 489 -38.15 -15.43 18.69
CA THR A 489 -39.18 -16.47 18.64
C THR A 489 -39.89 -16.54 17.29
N HIS A 490 -39.68 -15.53 16.42
CA HIS A 490 -40.20 -15.45 15.06
C HIS A 490 -39.09 -15.18 14.08
N HIS A 491 -39.07 -15.90 12.96
CA HIS A 491 -38.21 -15.62 11.82
C HIS A 491 -38.77 -14.47 11.02
N THR A 492 -38.44 -13.23 11.34
CA THR A 492 -38.57 -12.15 10.38
C THR A 492 -37.25 -12.08 9.61
N PHE A 493 -37.23 -12.64 8.40
CA PHE A 493 -36.18 -12.36 7.46
C PHE A 493 -36.30 -10.90 7.05
N LEU A 494 -35.52 -10.02 7.65
CA LEU A 494 -35.21 -8.76 7.00
C LEU A 494 -34.24 -9.13 5.87
N PRO A 495 -34.60 -8.90 4.60
CA PRO A 495 -33.67 -9.09 3.52
C PRO A 495 -32.47 -8.17 3.81
N THR A 496 -31.27 -8.73 3.84
CA THR A 496 -30.06 -7.94 3.78
C THR A 496 -30.13 -7.23 2.44
N VAL A 497 -30.39 -5.94 2.44
CA VAL A 497 -30.27 -5.12 1.24
C VAL A 497 -28.79 -5.07 0.92
N GLN A 498 -28.32 -6.02 0.11
CA GLN A 498 -27.12 -5.82 -0.64
C GLN A 498 -27.42 -4.65 -1.57
N HIS A 499 -26.77 -3.52 -1.35
CA HIS A 499 -26.73 -2.47 -2.35
C HIS A 499 -26.06 -3.04 -3.60
N LEU A 500 -26.88 -3.55 -4.51
CA LEU A 500 -26.51 -3.69 -5.91
C LEU A 500 -26.33 -2.27 -6.43
N PHE A 501 -25.09 -1.85 -6.60
CA PHE A 501 -24.77 -0.64 -7.35
C PHE A 501 -25.21 -0.87 -8.80
N LEU A 502 -26.29 -0.27 -9.17
CA LEU A 502 -26.56 0.03 -10.57
C LEU A 502 -25.72 1.27 -10.91
N PRO A 503 -25.03 1.27 -12.07
CA PRO A 503 -24.35 2.47 -12.53
C PRO A 503 -25.39 3.60 -12.68
N PRO A 504 -25.01 4.87 -12.47
CA PRO A 504 -25.91 5.98 -12.73
C PRO A 504 -26.35 5.93 -14.20
N GLU A 505 -27.65 6.00 -14.43
CA GLU A 505 -28.22 6.22 -15.77
C GLU A 505 -27.63 7.53 -16.33
N GLN A 506 -27.29 7.51 -17.61
CA GLN A 506 -26.65 8.55 -18.39
C GLN A 506 -27.44 9.87 -18.42
#